data_6f51c4d597cae6de0d6c539d4411615b
#
_entry.id   6f51c4d597cae6de0d6c539d4411615b
#
_cell.length_a   1.000
_cell.length_b   1.000
_cell.length_c   1.000
_cell.angle_alpha   90.00
_cell.angle_beta   90.00
_cell.angle_gamma   90.00
#
_symmetry.space_group_name_H-M   'P 1'
#
loop_
_entity.id
_entity.type
_entity.pdbx_description
1 polymer ?
#
loop_
_entity_poly.entity_id
_entity_poly.type
_entity_poly.pdbx_seq_one_letter_code
_entity_poly.pdbx_strand_id
1 'polypeptide(L)' 'MITIKNQQYSIQEISEICKNSESYREVMLKLGYSGNSGSSATRLKKIILDNNIDVSHFKG' A
#
# COMPACT_ATOMS: atom_id res chain seq x y z
N MET A 1 0.02 -5.23 13.54
CA MET A 1 0.97 -4.49 12.68
C MET A 1 1.25 -5.22 11.38
N ILE A 2 1.56 -4.48 10.34
CA ILE A 2 1.81 -5.03 9.01
C ILE A 2 3.30 -4.98 8.73
N THR A 3 3.88 -6.11 8.37
CA THR A 3 5.31 -6.17 8.02
C THR A 3 5.49 -6.05 6.51
N ILE A 4 6.22 -5.03 6.07
CA ILE A 4 6.52 -4.78 4.66
C ILE A 4 8.02 -4.49 4.56
N LYS A 5 8.73 -5.26 3.75
CA LYS A 5 10.18 -5.11 3.54
C LYS A 5 10.96 -5.03 4.86
N ASN A 6 10.66 -5.93 5.80
CA ASN A 6 11.30 -6.00 7.10
C ASN A 6 11.05 -4.78 7.99
N GLN A 7 10.07 -3.96 7.65
CA GLN A 7 9.64 -2.84 8.47
C GLN A 7 8.19 -3.04 8.90
N GLN A 8 7.88 -2.60 10.10
CA GLN A 8 6.53 -2.70 10.63
C GLN A 8 5.78 -1.38 10.45
N TYR A 9 4.58 -1.50 9.91
CA TYR A 9 3.69 -0.35 9.69
C TYR A 9 2.39 -0.56 10.44
N SER A 10 1.83 0.51 10.99
CA SER A 10 0.49 0.47 11.54
C SER A 10 -0.53 0.63 10.41
N ILE A 11 -1.78 0.22 10.68
CA ILE A 11 -2.88 0.42 9.72
C ILE A 11 -3.01 1.91 9.37
N GLN A 12 -2.85 2.76 10.38
CA GLN A 12 -2.94 4.20 10.18
C GLN A 12 -1.86 4.72 9.24
N GLU A 13 -0.63 4.21 9.37
CA GLU A 13 0.47 4.59 8.48
C GLU A 13 0.18 4.18 7.04
N ILE A 14 -0.28 2.95 6.84
CA ILE A 14 -0.63 2.46 5.50
C ILE A 14 -1.78 3.30 4.91
N SER A 15 -2.79 3.60 5.72
CA SER A 15 -3.92 4.41 5.28
C SER A 15 -3.48 5.82 4.86
N GLU A 16 -2.58 6.42 5.63
CA GLU A 16 -2.01 7.74 5.32
C GLU A 16 -1.26 7.72 4.00
N ILE A 17 -0.42 6.71 3.79
CA ILE A 17 0.32 6.56 2.55
C ILE A 17 -0.63 6.41 1.37
N CYS A 18 -1.68 5.60 1.52
CA CYS A 18 -2.69 5.42 0.48
C CYS A 18 -3.43 6.72 0.18
N LYS A 19 -3.76 7.49 1.22
CA LYS A 19 -4.44 8.76 1.07
C LYS A 19 -3.61 9.77 0.26
N ASN A 20 -2.29 9.73 0.42
CA ASN A 20 -1.38 10.64 -0.27
C ASN A 20 -0.88 10.08 -1.60
N SER A 21 -1.44 8.97 -2.06
CA SER A 21 -1.07 8.32 -3.31
C SER A 21 -2.26 8.29 -4.25
N GLU A 22 -1.99 8.21 -5.55
CA GLU A 22 -3.05 8.14 -6.57
C GLU A 22 -3.17 6.75 -7.20
N SER A 23 -2.29 5.82 -6.83
CA SER A 23 -2.31 4.47 -7.36
C SER A 23 -1.56 3.53 -6.43
N TYR A 24 -1.76 2.23 -6.63
CA TYR A 24 -1.03 1.22 -5.88
C TYR A 24 0.48 1.33 -6.12
N ARG A 25 0.86 1.68 -7.34
CA ARG A 25 2.27 1.85 -7.67
C ARG A 25 2.92 2.92 -6.81
N GLU A 26 2.24 4.06 -6.64
CA GLU A 26 2.76 5.13 -5.78
C GLU A 26 2.90 4.68 -4.34
N VAL A 27 1.93 3.94 -3.83
CA VAL A 27 1.99 3.41 -2.47
C VAL A 27 3.23 2.52 -2.34
N MET A 28 3.47 1.65 -3.32
CA MET A 28 4.61 0.76 -3.29
C MET A 28 5.93 1.52 -3.33
N LEU A 29 6.03 2.55 -4.15
CA LEU A 29 7.23 3.38 -4.23
C LEU A 29 7.49 4.09 -2.90
N LYS A 30 6.46 4.58 -2.26
CA LYS A 30 6.58 5.21 -0.93
C LYS A 30 6.98 4.23 0.15
N LEU A 31 6.62 2.96 -0.01
CA LEU A 31 7.02 1.90 0.91
C LEU A 31 8.43 1.37 0.63
N GLY A 32 9.06 1.83 -0.46
CA GLY A 32 10.41 1.44 -0.79
C GLY A 32 10.54 0.31 -1.80
N TYR A 33 9.45 -0.11 -2.43
CA TYR A 33 9.52 -1.12 -3.49
C TYR A 33 9.90 -0.50 -4.82
N SER A 34 10.56 -1.30 -5.67
CA SER A 34 10.68 -0.92 -7.07
C SER A 34 9.33 -1.16 -7.76
N GLY A 35 9.02 -0.44 -8.81
CA GLY A 35 7.71 -0.48 -9.45
C GLY A 35 7.34 -1.77 -10.16
N ASN A 36 8.16 -2.83 -10.08
CA ASN A 36 7.98 -4.07 -10.83
C ASN A 36 7.67 -5.30 -9.97
N SER A 37 7.22 -5.11 -8.75
CA SER A 37 6.98 -6.23 -7.83
C SER A 37 5.51 -6.64 -7.85
N GLY A 38 5.13 -7.49 -8.80
CA GLY A 38 3.74 -7.91 -8.96
C GLY A 38 3.15 -8.61 -7.74
N SER A 39 3.92 -9.50 -7.10
CA SER A 39 3.44 -10.18 -5.90
C SER A 39 3.27 -9.23 -4.72
N SER A 40 4.12 -8.21 -4.62
CA SER A 40 3.98 -7.18 -3.58
C SER A 40 2.72 -6.36 -3.79
N ALA A 41 2.38 -6.05 -5.04
CA ALA A 41 1.14 -5.33 -5.35
C ALA A 41 -0.09 -6.13 -4.93
N THR A 42 -0.10 -7.43 -5.19
CA THR A 42 -1.20 -8.32 -4.79
C THR A 42 -1.35 -8.33 -3.27
N ARG A 43 -0.24 -8.44 -2.56
CA ARG A 43 -0.25 -8.43 -1.10
C ARG A 43 -0.77 -7.11 -0.55
N LEU A 44 -0.33 -6.01 -1.13
CA LEU A 44 -0.78 -4.68 -0.73
C LEU A 44 -2.29 -4.52 -0.93
N LYS A 45 -2.81 -4.96 -2.07
CA LYS A 45 -4.24 -4.91 -2.33
C LYS A 45 -5.03 -5.68 -1.28
N LYS A 46 -4.54 -6.84 -0.89
CA LYS A 46 -5.19 -7.65 0.14
C LYS A 46 -5.20 -6.92 1.49
N ILE A 47 -4.09 -6.31 1.87
CA ILE A 47 -4.00 -5.54 3.11
C ILE A 47 -5.02 -4.40 3.10
N ILE A 48 -5.12 -3.70 2.00
CA ILE A 48 -6.05 -2.58 1.83
C ILE A 48 -7.50 -3.06 1.98
N LEU A 49 -7.84 -4.16 1.33
CA LEU A 49 -9.20 -4.72 1.40
C LEU A 49 -9.51 -5.24 2.81
N ASP A 50 -8.58 -5.93 3.44
CA ASP A 50 -8.79 -6.50 4.76
C ASP A 50 -9.01 -5.43 5.83
N ASN A 51 -8.47 -4.24 5.62
CA ASN A 51 -8.54 -3.14 6.60
C ASN A 51 -9.48 -2.02 6.17
N ASN A 52 -10.25 -2.22 5.10
CA ASN A 52 -11.21 -1.24 4.59
C ASN A 52 -10.59 0.13 4.33
N ILE A 53 -9.36 0.15 3.83
CA ILE A 53 -8.68 1.39 3.50
C ILE A 53 -9.32 1.97 2.24
N ASP A 54 -9.69 3.25 2.29
CA ASP A 54 -10.32 3.91 1.16
C ASP A 54 -9.30 4.24 0.08
N VAL A 55 -9.49 3.65 -1.09
CA VAL A 55 -8.65 3.91 -2.26
C VAL A 55 -9.49 4.28 -3.48
N SER A 56 -10.69 4.76 -3.24
CA SER A 56 -11.61 5.13 -4.32
C SER A 56 -11.05 6.27 -5.19
N HIS A 57 -10.10 7.04 -4.67
CA HIS A 57 -9.44 8.12 -5.41
C HIS A 57 -8.31 7.63 -6.33
N PHE A 58 -7.97 6.36 -6.27
CA PHE A 58 -6.92 5.80 -7.12
C PHE A 58 -7.34 5.81 -8.59
N LYS A 59 -6.41 6.19 -9.44
CA LYS A 59 -6.68 6.34 -10.88
C LYS A 59 -6.21 5.17 -11.72
N GLY A 60 -5.72 4.18 -11.15
CA GLY A 60 -5.19 3.14 -11.98
C GLY A 60 -5.41 1.80 -11.47
#